data_d970a607f0b677cf0546adc8d647dd9c
#
_entry.id   d970a607f0b677cf0546adc8d647dd9c
#
_cell.length_a   1.000
_cell.length_b   1.000
_cell.length_c   1.000
_cell.angle_alpha   90.00
_cell.angle_beta   90.00
_cell.angle_gamma   90.00
#
_symmetry.space_group_name_H-M   'P 1'
#
loop_
_entity.id
_entity.type
_entity.pdbx_description
1 polymer ?
#
loop_
_entity_poly.entity_id
_entity_poly.type
_entity_poly.pdbx_seq_one_letter_code
_entity_poly.pdbx_strand_id
1 'polypeptide(L)'
;MSKVKIGIIGGSGFYKLDALKDPVEKSVTTPFGEPSDALVSGKIEGVDCVVLARHNRKHGIMPTNINYRANIWALKEEGCTHVIVSTACGSLQEAIAPGELVILDQFIDRTTKRAQTFYDGTCGQLPGICHLPVAEPFCSLTRDCLKKAAEASNIPVHPSGTCVTIEGPRFSSKAESFLFKSWGGHVINMTTVPEVI
;
A
#
# COMPACT_ATOMS: atom_id res chain seq x y z
N MET A 1 -2.74 10.97 24.56
CA MET A 1 -2.79 10.02 23.45
C MET A 1 -2.72 10.82 22.15
N SER A 2 -1.84 10.50 21.22
CA SER A 2 -1.82 11.16 19.91
C SER A 2 -3.16 10.90 19.21
N LYS A 3 -3.71 11.95 18.59
CA LYS A 3 -4.96 11.85 17.82
C LYS A 3 -4.71 10.91 16.62
N VAL A 4 -5.59 9.94 16.39
CA VAL A 4 -5.50 9.05 15.23
C VAL A 4 -5.65 9.87 13.94
N LYS A 5 -4.73 9.67 13.00
CA LYS A 5 -4.80 10.20 11.63
C LYS A 5 -4.43 9.09 10.65
N ILE A 6 -5.25 8.86 9.66
CA ILE A 6 -5.12 7.71 8.75
C ILE A 6 -4.64 8.19 7.38
N GLY A 7 -3.50 7.65 6.93
CA GLY A 7 -3.07 7.72 5.54
C GLY A 7 -3.80 6.68 4.71
N ILE A 8 -4.30 7.04 3.55
CA ILE A 8 -4.96 6.13 2.62
C ILE A 8 -4.26 6.22 1.28
N ILE A 9 -3.66 5.10 0.83
CA ILE A 9 -3.05 5.02 -0.50
C ILE A 9 -3.98 4.22 -1.41
N GLY A 10 -4.54 4.90 -2.41
CA GLY A 10 -5.41 4.29 -3.40
C GLY A 10 -4.66 3.82 -4.64
N GLY A 11 -4.96 2.61 -5.10
CA GLY A 11 -4.49 2.05 -6.36
C GLY A 11 -5.43 2.35 -7.53
N SER A 12 -5.39 1.48 -8.57
CA SER A 12 -6.25 1.59 -9.76
C SER A 12 -7.73 1.66 -9.37
N GLY A 13 -8.42 2.68 -9.86
CA GLY A 13 -9.84 2.91 -9.56
C GLY A 13 -10.14 3.70 -8.29
N PHE A 14 -9.14 4.05 -7.48
CA PHE A 14 -9.31 4.72 -6.19
C PHE A 14 -8.71 6.14 -6.22
N TYR A 15 -9.19 6.98 -7.14
CA TYR A 15 -8.64 8.34 -7.33
C TYR A 15 -9.49 9.44 -6.69
N LYS A 16 -10.73 9.13 -6.37
CA LYS A 16 -11.67 10.06 -5.74
C LYS A 16 -12.41 9.33 -4.61
N LEU A 17 -12.31 9.87 -3.42
CA LEU A 17 -12.98 9.31 -2.26
C LEU A 17 -14.15 10.23 -1.89
N ASP A 18 -15.36 9.89 -2.35
CA ASP A 18 -16.55 10.70 -2.11
C ASP A 18 -16.93 10.80 -0.61
N ALA A 19 -16.43 9.83 0.19
CA ALA A 19 -16.60 9.86 1.65
C ALA A 19 -15.73 10.92 2.34
N LEU A 20 -14.72 11.49 1.67
CA LEU A 20 -13.83 12.49 2.25
C LEU A 20 -14.54 13.84 2.32
N LYS A 21 -14.76 14.35 3.52
CA LYS A 21 -15.38 15.66 3.78
C LYS A 21 -14.28 16.73 3.90
N ASP A 22 -14.64 17.95 3.48
CA ASP A 22 -13.77 19.13 3.56
C ASP A 22 -12.36 18.89 2.96
N PRO A 23 -12.24 18.41 1.70
CA PRO A 23 -10.97 18.06 1.12
C PRO A 23 -10.09 19.30 0.89
N VAL A 24 -8.84 19.23 1.37
CA VAL A 24 -7.81 20.26 1.14
C VAL A 24 -6.62 19.59 0.46
N GLU A 25 -6.27 20.10 -0.72
CA GLU A 25 -5.13 19.60 -1.50
C GLU A 25 -3.85 20.30 -1.07
N LYS A 26 -2.75 19.55 -0.97
CA LYS A 26 -1.43 20.04 -0.60
C LYS A 26 -0.35 19.33 -1.40
N SER A 27 0.44 20.10 -2.14
CA SER A 27 1.69 19.60 -2.73
C SER A 27 2.79 19.63 -1.69
N VAL A 28 3.58 18.56 -1.61
CA VAL A 28 4.69 18.41 -0.67
C VAL A 28 5.93 17.91 -1.40
N THR A 29 7.11 18.28 -0.89
CA THR A 29 8.39 17.75 -1.35
C THR A 29 9.04 17.05 -0.16
N THR A 30 9.65 15.90 -0.39
CA THR A 30 10.31 15.09 0.63
C THR A 30 11.80 15.00 0.37
N PRO A 31 12.62 14.52 1.32
CA PRO A 31 14.04 14.21 1.09
C PRO A 31 14.28 13.20 -0.05
N PHE A 32 13.25 12.44 -0.43
CA PHE A 32 13.27 11.46 -1.52
C PHE A 32 12.64 11.98 -2.82
N GLY A 33 12.36 13.28 -2.92
CA GLY A 33 11.66 13.91 -4.03
C GLY A 33 10.16 14.05 -3.80
N GLU A 34 9.41 14.19 -4.89
CA GLU A 34 7.97 14.39 -4.84
C GLU A 34 7.21 13.06 -4.72
N PRO A 35 6.11 13.01 -3.95
CA PRO A 35 5.15 11.92 -3.99
C PRO A 35 4.49 11.76 -5.37
N SER A 36 3.76 10.66 -5.54
CA SER A 36 3.07 10.35 -6.81
C SER A 36 2.01 11.37 -7.21
N ASP A 37 1.43 12.07 -6.24
CA ASP A 37 0.44 13.13 -6.45
C ASP A 37 0.42 14.06 -5.22
N ALA A 38 -0.30 15.18 -5.33
CA ALA A 38 -0.63 16.00 -4.17
C ALA A 38 -1.43 15.19 -3.14
N LEU A 39 -1.17 15.44 -1.87
CA LEU A 39 -1.93 14.86 -0.77
C LEU A 39 -3.29 15.55 -0.65
N VAL A 40 -4.33 14.80 -0.36
CA VAL A 40 -5.66 15.36 -0.10
C VAL A 40 -6.06 15.05 1.34
N SER A 41 -6.05 16.06 2.19
CA SER A 41 -6.46 15.94 3.61
C SER A 41 -7.96 16.18 3.74
N GLY A 42 -8.61 15.53 4.70
CA GLY A 42 -10.02 15.71 5.01
C GLY A 42 -10.47 14.83 6.16
N LYS A 43 -11.77 14.58 6.28
CA LYS A 43 -12.34 13.70 7.30
C LYS A 43 -13.23 12.63 6.70
N ILE A 44 -13.14 11.42 7.25
CA ILE A 44 -14.06 10.31 6.99
C ILE A 44 -14.65 9.91 8.33
N GLU A 45 -15.98 10.00 8.46
CA GLU A 45 -16.71 9.72 9.71
C GLU A 45 -16.07 10.39 10.95
N GLY A 46 -15.64 11.65 10.79
CA GLY A 46 -15.01 12.43 11.85
C GLY A 46 -13.52 12.13 12.12
N VAL A 47 -12.95 11.11 11.48
CA VAL A 47 -11.53 10.77 11.59
C VAL A 47 -10.71 11.57 10.57
N ASP A 48 -9.60 12.17 11.00
CA ASP A 48 -8.69 12.88 10.11
C ASP A 48 -7.99 11.90 9.16
N CYS A 49 -8.07 12.15 7.86
CA CYS A 49 -7.48 11.31 6.83
C CYS A 49 -6.63 12.12 5.85
N VAL A 50 -5.64 11.45 5.27
CA VAL A 50 -4.83 11.96 4.16
C VAL A 50 -4.85 10.91 3.05
N VAL A 51 -5.30 11.30 1.87
CA VAL A 51 -5.44 10.41 0.71
C VAL A 51 -4.35 10.71 -0.30
N LEU A 52 -3.76 9.67 -0.86
CA LEU A 52 -2.73 9.74 -1.91
C LEU A 52 -3.05 8.76 -3.05
N ALA A 53 -3.05 9.27 -4.29
CA ALA A 53 -3.17 8.46 -5.49
C ALA A 53 -1.81 7.86 -5.87
N ARG A 54 -1.63 6.55 -5.70
CA ARG A 54 -0.35 5.84 -5.92
C ARG A 54 0.23 6.03 -7.32
N HIS A 55 -0.59 5.99 -8.35
CA HIS A 55 -0.20 6.11 -9.74
C HIS A 55 -0.43 7.50 -10.33
N ASN A 56 -0.60 8.52 -9.49
CA ASN A 56 -1.22 9.82 -9.70
C ASN A 56 -2.69 9.71 -10.17
N ARG A 57 -3.42 10.84 -10.13
CA ARG A 57 -4.86 10.88 -10.50
C ARG A 57 -5.13 10.65 -11.99
N LYS A 58 -4.12 10.72 -12.84
CA LYS A 58 -4.20 10.41 -14.28
C LYS A 58 -3.77 8.98 -14.61
N HIS A 59 -3.41 8.19 -13.59
CA HIS A 59 -2.88 6.82 -13.73
C HIS A 59 -1.67 6.75 -14.67
N GLY A 60 -0.77 7.74 -14.56
CA GLY A 60 0.36 7.90 -15.49
C GLY A 60 1.68 7.30 -15.02
N ILE A 61 1.77 6.84 -13.75
CA ILE A 61 3.01 6.30 -13.18
C ILE A 61 2.94 4.77 -13.14
N MET A 62 3.83 4.11 -13.87
CA MET A 62 3.90 2.65 -13.80
C MET A 62 4.50 2.17 -12.46
N PRO A 63 4.20 0.92 -12.01
CA PRO A 63 4.58 0.42 -10.69
C PRO A 63 6.05 0.59 -10.32
N THR A 64 6.97 0.33 -11.25
CA THR A 64 8.43 0.48 -11.03
C THR A 64 8.85 1.93 -10.76
N ASN A 65 8.14 2.89 -11.34
CA ASN A 65 8.51 4.31 -11.31
C ASN A 65 7.83 5.09 -10.17
N ILE A 66 7.00 4.44 -9.37
CA ILE A 66 6.38 5.05 -8.19
C ILE A 66 7.47 5.42 -7.19
N ASN A 67 7.43 6.64 -6.68
CA ASN A 67 8.30 7.07 -5.60
C ASN A 67 7.71 6.65 -4.23
N TYR A 68 7.80 5.35 -3.93
CA TYR A 68 7.24 4.78 -2.70
C TYR A 68 7.78 5.45 -1.44
N ARG A 69 9.09 5.77 -1.43
CA ARG A 69 9.72 6.45 -0.28
C ARG A 69 9.13 7.83 -0.04
N ALA A 70 8.98 8.63 -1.09
CA ALA A 70 8.35 9.94 -0.98
C ALA A 70 6.89 9.82 -0.53
N ASN A 71 6.14 8.84 -1.02
CA ASN A 71 4.75 8.61 -0.65
C ASN A 71 4.60 8.33 0.86
N ILE A 72 5.36 7.39 1.38
CA ILE A 72 5.30 7.01 2.81
C ILE A 72 5.85 8.14 3.69
N TRP A 73 6.95 8.78 3.27
CA TRP A 73 7.53 9.91 4.00
C TRP A 73 6.55 11.06 4.13
N ALA A 74 5.88 11.44 3.06
CA ALA A 74 4.90 12.51 3.06
C ALA A 74 3.72 12.23 4.01
N LEU A 75 3.21 11.00 4.04
CA LEU A 75 2.17 10.61 5.01
C LEU A 75 2.67 10.67 6.45
N LYS A 76 3.93 10.28 6.69
CA LYS A 76 4.55 10.41 8.02
C LYS A 76 4.67 11.88 8.45
N GLU A 77 5.13 12.77 7.58
CA GLU A 77 5.24 14.21 7.86
C GLU A 77 3.88 14.88 8.10
N GLU A 78 2.83 14.42 7.41
CA GLU A 78 1.46 14.84 7.67
C GLU A 78 0.90 14.31 9.01
N GLY A 79 1.68 13.55 9.76
CA GLY A 79 1.31 13.03 11.08
C GLY A 79 0.36 11.83 11.03
N CYS A 80 0.32 11.11 9.92
CA CYS A 80 -0.43 9.86 9.84
C CYS A 80 0.13 8.84 10.82
N THR A 81 -0.74 8.27 11.65
CA THR A 81 -0.40 7.26 12.65
C THR A 81 -0.59 5.84 12.12
N HIS A 82 -1.42 5.68 11.11
CA HIS A 82 -1.73 4.42 10.42
C HIS A 82 -1.81 4.67 8.92
N VAL A 83 -1.47 3.65 8.13
CA VAL A 83 -1.63 3.68 6.68
C VAL A 83 -2.47 2.48 6.26
N ILE A 84 -3.54 2.75 5.52
CA ILE A 84 -4.40 1.74 4.89
C ILE A 84 -4.22 1.85 3.38
N VAL A 85 -3.98 0.71 2.75
CA VAL A 85 -3.63 0.64 1.34
C VAL A 85 -4.59 -0.27 0.60
N SER A 86 -5.09 0.15 -0.54
CA SER A 86 -5.80 -0.72 -1.48
C SER A 86 -5.00 -0.92 -2.76
N THR A 87 -5.05 -2.13 -3.29
CA THR A 87 -4.37 -2.49 -4.54
C THR A 87 -5.16 -3.54 -5.30
N ALA A 88 -5.23 -3.40 -6.63
CA ALA A 88 -5.76 -4.45 -7.47
C ALA A 88 -4.81 -5.64 -7.50
N CYS A 89 -5.34 -6.85 -7.36
CA CYS A 89 -4.59 -8.10 -7.35
C CYS A 89 -5.16 -9.11 -8.33
N GLY A 90 -4.30 -9.98 -8.87
CA GLY A 90 -4.72 -11.24 -9.45
C GLY A 90 -4.83 -12.33 -8.39
N SER A 91 -5.77 -13.25 -8.52
CA SER A 91 -5.84 -14.43 -7.67
C SER A 91 -4.88 -15.52 -8.14
N LEU A 92 -4.20 -16.17 -7.19
CA LEU A 92 -3.41 -17.39 -7.41
C LEU A 92 -4.11 -18.63 -6.82
N GLN A 93 -5.31 -18.45 -6.23
CA GLN A 93 -6.07 -19.50 -5.57
C GLN A 93 -7.48 -19.55 -6.12
N GLU A 94 -8.00 -20.74 -6.38
CA GLU A 94 -9.37 -20.93 -6.89
C GLU A 94 -10.43 -20.49 -5.86
N ALA A 95 -10.10 -20.54 -4.58
CA ALA A 95 -10.99 -20.12 -3.49
C ALA A 95 -11.13 -18.60 -3.36
N ILE A 96 -10.33 -17.80 -4.09
CA ILE A 96 -10.38 -16.33 -4.07
C ILE A 96 -10.92 -15.89 -5.42
N ALA A 97 -12.21 -15.58 -5.48
CA ALA A 97 -12.87 -15.19 -6.71
C ALA A 97 -12.64 -13.70 -7.07
N PRO A 98 -12.81 -13.32 -8.35
CA PRO A 98 -12.77 -11.92 -8.76
C PRO A 98 -13.80 -11.07 -8.00
N GLY A 99 -13.37 -9.91 -7.51
CA GLY A 99 -14.21 -8.98 -6.72
C GLY A 99 -14.16 -9.20 -5.22
N GLU A 100 -13.55 -10.29 -4.75
CA GLU A 100 -13.35 -10.52 -3.32
C GLU A 100 -12.17 -9.73 -2.76
N LEU A 101 -12.21 -9.46 -1.46
CA LEU A 101 -11.16 -8.75 -0.73
C LEU A 101 -10.28 -9.73 0.05
N VAL A 102 -8.98 -9.43 0.11
CA VAL A 102 -8.01 -10.19 0.92
C VAL A 102 -7.28 -9.23 1.85
N ILE A 103 -7.36 -9.47 3.16
CA ILE A 103 -6.59 -8.71 4.16
C ILE A 103 -5.22 -9.38 4.28
N LEU A 104 -4.18 -8.75 3.71
CA LEU A 104 -2.84 -9.32 3.66
C LEU A 104 -2.24 -9.48 5.06
N ASP A 105 -1.46 -10.54 5.25
CA ASP A 105 -0.63 -10.78 6.43
C ASP A 105 0.84 -11.05 6.08
N GLN A 106 1.13 -11.44 4.85
CA GLN A 106 2.48 -11.73 4.39
C GLN A 106 2.71 -11.28 2.94
N PHE A 107 3.97 -11.16 2.57
CA PHE A 107 4.36 -10.92 1.19
C PHE A 107 5.55 -11.78 0.76
N ILE A 108 5.69 -11.98 -0.54
CA ILE A 108 6.88 -12.50 -1.21
C ILE A 108 7.32 -11.46 -2.23
N ASP A 109 8.55 -10.96 -2.07
CA ASP A 109 9.10 -9.95 -2.96
C ASP A 109 9.75 -10.58 -4.20
N ARG A 110 9.27 -10.17 -5.37
CA ARG A 110 9.83 -10.47 -6.69
C ARG A 110 10.12 -9.20 -7.48
N THR A 111 10.24 -8.06 -6.80
CA THR A 111 10.70 -6.81 -7.41
C THR A 111 12.22 -6.81 -7.61
N THR A 112 12.73 -6.04 -8.57
CA THR A 112 14.16 -6.09 -8.97
C THR A 112 14.80 -4.71 -9.14
N LYS A 113 14.02 -3.63 -9.20
CA LYS A 113 14.51 -2.30 -9.58
C LYS A 113 14.14 -1.19 -8.60
N ARG A 114 13.60 -1.53 -7.43
CA ARG A 114 13.03 -0.57 -6.49
C ARG A 114 13.94 -0.33 -5.30
N ALA A 115 14.04 0.93 -4.86
CA ALA A 115 14.66 1.25 -3.58
C ALA A 115 13.74 0.74 -2.44
N GLN A 116 14.29 -0.07 -1.55
CA GLN A 116 13.56 -0.74 -0.46
C GLN A 116 13.99 -0.26 0.93
N THR A 117 14.67 0.86 1.02
CA THR A 117 15.11 1.41 2.31
C THR A 117 15.13 2.93 2.27
N PHE A 118 14.88 3.54 3.40
CA PHE A 118 15.11 4.96 3.64
C PHE A 118 16.58 5.25 4.01
N TYR A 119 17.35 4.21 4.39
CA TYR A 119 18.72 4.30 4.90
C TYR A 119 19.74 3.94 3.81
N ASP A 120 19.71 4.67 2.70
CA ASP A 120 20.60 4.46 1.55
C ASP A 120 21.74 5.50 1.45
N GLY A 121 21.88 6.34 2.48
CA GLY A 121 22.88 7.41 2.52
C GLY A 121 22.51 8.66 1.73
N THR A 122 21.36 8.69 1.03
CA THR A 122 20.93 9.87 0.24
C THR A 122 20.18 10.89 1.10
N CYS A 123 19.55 10.45 2.20
CA CYS A 123 18.84 11.30 3.15
C CYS A 123 19.73 11.61 4.35
N GLY A 124 20.19 12.85 4.48
CA GLY A 124 21.02 13.28 5.61
C GLY A 124 20.35 13.20 6.99
N GLN A 125 19.01 13.04 7.03
CA GLN A 125 18.25 12.89 8.27
C GLN A 125 18.26 11.45 8.81
N LEU A 126 18.66 10.47 7.99
CA LEU A 126 18.68 9.05 8.35
C LEU A 126 20.08 8.46 8.06
N PRO A 127 21.05 8.71 8.95
CA PRO A 127 22.40 8.18 8.78
C PRO A 127 22.46 6.68 9.10
N GLY A 128 23.43 6.00 8.48
CA GLY A 128 23.72 4.60 8.77
C GLY A 128 22.91 3.60 7.95
N ILE A 129 22.82 2.37 8.44
CA ILE A 129 22.14 1.24 7.82
C ILE A 129 21.06 0.73 8.77
N CYS A 130 19.90 0.40 8.25
CA CYS A 130 18.82 -0.24 9.01
C CYS A 130 18.53 -1.63 8.44
N HIS A 131 18.65 -2.65 9.29
CA HIS A 131 18.17 -4.01 9.01
C HIS A 131 16.78 -4.17 9.63
N LEU A 132 15.76 -3.82 8.86
CA LEU A 132 14.37 -3.85 9.31
C LEU A 132 13.87 -5.30 9.41
N PRO A 133 13.41 -5.78 10.58
CA PRO A 133 12.78 -7.08 10.69
C PRO A 133 11.35 -7.03 10.11
N VAL A 134 11.05 -7.91 9.17
CA VAL A 134 9.74 -7.98 8.48
C VAL A 134 9.07 -9.34 8.65
N ALA A 135 9.29 -10.02 9.78
CA ALA A 135 8.60 -11.27 10.09
C ALA A 135 7.08 -11.10 10.17
N GLU A 136 6.63 -9.98 10.72
CA GLU A 136 5.22 -9.58 10.80
C GLU A 136 5.05 -8.23 10.10
N PRO A 137 4.94 -8.21 8.75
CA PRO A 137 5.02 -6.96 7.98
C PRO A 137 3.76 -6.10 8.05
N PHE A 138 2.63 -6.68 8.46
CA PHE A 138 1.35 -5.97 8.56
C PHE A 138 0.87 -5.90 10.00
N CYS A 139 0.46 -4.71 10.44
CA CYS A 139 0.00 -4.46 11.81
C CYS A 139 -1.24 -5.32 12.15
N SER A 140 -1.10 -6.24 13.11
CA SER A 140 -2.18 -7.16 13.53
C SER A 140 -3.41 -6.40 14.04
N LEU A 141 -3.22 -5.32 14.81
CA LEU A 141 -4.34 -4.51 15.33
C LEU A 141 -5.13 -3.86 14.21
N THR A 142 -4.45 -3.29 13.21
CA THR A 142 -5.13 -2.68 12.05
C THR A 142 -5.84 -3.73 11.20
N ARG A 143 -5.23 -4.91 11.01
CA ARG A 143 -5.88 -6.04 10.32
C ARG A 143 -7.14 -6.50 11.05
N ASP A 144 -7.12 -6.60 12.37
CA ASP A 144 -8.30 -6.98 13.17
C ASP A 144 -9.40 -5.90 13.09
N CYS A 145 -9.05 -4.62 13.04
CA CYS A 145 -10.02 -3.57 12.77
C CYS A 145 -10.66 -3.71 11.39
N LEU A 146 -9.88 -4.03 10.34
CA LEU A 146 -10.40 -4.24 8.99
C LEU A 146 -11.35 -5.45 8.92
N LYS A 147 -11.01 -6.56 9.58
CA LYS A 147 -11.90 -7.75 9.68
C LYS A 147 -13.24 -7.40 10.32
N LYS A 148 -13.21 -6.73 11.48
CA LYS A 148 -14.43 -6.27 12.17
C LYS A 148 -15.25 -5.30 11.33
N ALA A 149 -14.61 -4.39 10.61
CA ALA A 149 -15.30 -3.45 9.73
C ALA A 149 -15.96 -4.17 8.55
N ALA A 150 -15.31 -5.15 7.95
CA ALA A 150 -15.87 -5.99 6.90
C ALA A 150 -17.09 -6.78 7.39
N GLU A 151 -16.99 -7.42 8.57
CA GLU A 151 -18.08 -8.13 9.20
C GLU A 151 -19.29 -7.20 9.48
N ALA A 152 -19.05 -6.04 10.09
CA ALA A 152 -20.09 -5.06 10.38
C ALA A 152 -20.78 -4.50 9.12
N SER A 153 -20.06 -4.49 8.00
CA SER A 153 -20.56 -4.02 6.69
C SER A 153 -21.13 -5.14 5.83
N ASN A 154 -21.13 -6.39 6.30
CA ASN A 154 -21.48 -7.58 5.53
C ASN A 154 -20.69 -7.72 4.23
N ILE A 155 -19.42 -7.34 4.24
CA ILE A 155 -18.50 -7.49 3.09
C ILE A 155 -17.69 -8.77 3.29
N PRO A 156 -17.83 -9.76 2.39
CA PRO A 156 -17.04 -10.98 2.47
C PRO A 156 -15.56 -10.67 2.22
N VAL A 157 -14.68 -11.15 3.10
CA VAL A 157 -13.24 -10.97 2.98
C VAL A 157 -12.50 -12.24 3.33
N HIS A 158 -11.39 -12.48 2.69
CA HIS A 158 -10.39 -13.46 3.15
C HIS A 158 -9.55 -12.81 4.26
N PRO A 159 -9.56 -13.35 5.48
CA PRO A 159 -8.98 -12.67 6.66
C PRO A 159 -7.46 -12.68 6.69
N SER A 160 -6.82 -13.40 5.78
CA SER A 160 -5.38 -13.49 5.63
C SER A 160 -5.00 -13.86 4.20
N GLY A 161 -3.79 -13.51 3.79
CA GLY A 161 -3.25 -13.95 2.51
C GLY A 161 -1.87 -13.38 2.23
N THR A 162 -1.02 -14.19 1.60
CA THR A 162 0.31 -13.82 1.14
C THR A 162 0.22 -13.19 -0.25
N CYS A 163 0.75 -11.98 -0.39
CA CYS A 163 0.83 -11.30 -1.68
C CYS A 163 2.21 -11.52 -2.32
N VAL A 164 2.25 -12.03 -3.54
CA VAL A 164 3.47 -12.00 -4.36
C VAL A 164 3.53 -10.69 -5.11
N THR A 165 4.57 -9.88 -4.88
CA THR A 165 4.74 -8.63 -5.61
C THR A 165 5.78 -8.80 -6.71
N ILE A 166 5.36 -8.70 -7.96
CA ILE A 166 6.24 -8.74 -9.13
C ILE A 166 6.61 -7.32 -9.59
N GLU A 167 7.70 -7.20 -10.34
CA GLU A 167 8.15 -5.91 -10.87
C GLU A 167 7.13 -5.26 -11.79
N GLY A 168 6.54 -6.00 -12.71
CA GLY A 168 5.73 -5.44 -13.79
C GLY A 168 6.59 -4.74 -14.87
N PRO A 169 5.98 -4.01 -15.83
CA PRO A 169 4.53 -3.83 -15.99
C PRO A 169 3.82 -5.04 -16.64
N ARG A 170 4.56 -6.05 -17.12
CA ARG A 170 3.95 -7.28 -17.63
C ARG A 170 3.37 -8.12 -16.49
N PHE A 171 2.31 -8.84 -16.77
CA PHE A 171 1.83 -9.88 -15.87
C PHE A 171 2.77 -11.10 -15.87
N SER A 172 2.63 -11.93 -14.83
CA SER A 172 3.30 -13.24 -14.78
C SER A 172 2.87 -14.15 -15.93
N SER A 173 3.79 -14.98 -16.42
CA SER A 173 3.44 -16.07 -17.30
C SER A 173 2.64 -17.13 -16.53
N LYS A 174 1.99 -18.06 -17.24
CA LYS A 174 1.29 -19.19 -16.62
C LYS A 174 2.22 -20.02 -15.73
N ALA A 175 3.45 -20.27 -16.18
CA ALA A 175 4.44 -21.02 -15.42
C ALA A 175 4.88 -20.27 -14.16
N GLU A 176 5.11 -18.94 -14.24
CA GLU A 176 5.41 -18.10 -13.07
C GLU A 176 4.24 -18.10 -12.08
N SER A 177 3.00 -18.02 -12.54
CA SER A 177 1.83 -18.05 -11.66
C SER A 177 1.70 -19.38 -10.92
N PHE A 178 1.95 -20.52 -11.56
CA PHE A 178 1.99 -21.82 -10.88
C PHE A 178 3.14 -21.92 -9.88
N LEU A 179 4.31 -21.38 -10.21
CA LEU A 179 5.44 -21.30 -9.27
C LEU A 179 5.07 -20.47 -8.06
N PHE A 180 4.50 -19.29 -8.24
CA PHE A 180 4.08 -18.41 -7.12
C PHE A 180 2.99 -19.04 -6.27
N LYS A 181 2.05 -19.75 -6.88
CA LYS A 181 1.05 -20.57 -6.15
C LYS A 181 1.72 -21.64 -5.30
N SER A 182 2.73 -22.35 -5.84
CA SER A 182 3.46 -23.39 -5.11
C SER A 182 4.30 -22.84 -3.94
N TRP A 183 4.66 -21.56 -3.97
CA TRP A 183 5.32 -20.86 -2.87
C TRP A 183 4.35 -20.43 -1.75
N GLY A 184 3.08 -20.72 -1.86
CA GLY A 184 2.06 -20.29 -0.92
C GLY A 184 1.48 -18.91 -1.19
N GLY A 185 1.70 -18.34 -2.40
CA GLY A 185 1.07 -17.11 -2.82
C GLY A 185 -0.46 -17.25 -2.92
N HIS A 186 -1.18 -16.28 -2.38
CA HIS A 186 -2.63 -16.20 -2.45
C HIS A 186 -3.08 -15.24 -3.54
N VAL A 187 -2.45 -14.08 -3.59
CA VAL A 187 -2.70 -13.04 -4.59
C VAL A 187 -1.38 -12.51 -5.15
N ILE A 188 -1.45 -11.86 -6.31
CA ILE A 188 -0.31 -11.28 -7.00
C ILE A 188 -0.60 -9.84 -7.39
N ASN A 189 0.35 -8.93 -7.18
CA ASN A 189 0.26 -7.55 -7.59
C ASN A 189 1.63 -6.96 -7.99
N MET A 190 1.71 -5.64 -8.13
CA MET A 190 2.94 -4.95 -8.52
C MET A 190 3.34 -3.82 -7.56
N THR A 191 2.69 -3.65 -6.41
CA THR A 191 2.86 -2.44 -5.59
C THR A 191 2.97 -2.66 -4.08
N THR A 192 2.64 -3.84 -3.54
CA THR A 192 2.77 -4.10 -2.10
C THR A 192 4.21 -3.94 -1.63
N VAL A 193 5.20 -4.37 -2.41
CA VAL A 193 6.62 -4.10 -2.14
C VAL A 193 7.12 -3.01 -3.09
N PRO A 194 7.80 -1.96 -2.59
CA PRO A 194 8.29 -1.75 -1.22
C PRO A 194 7.34 -0.95 -0.30
N GLU A 195 6.09 -0.73 -0.68
CA GLU A 195 5.15 0.13 0.06
C GLU A 195 4.92 -0.35 1.51
N VAL A 196 5.10 -1.64 1.78
CA VAL A 196 4.93 -2.28 3.09
C VAL A 196 6.21 -2.33 3.94
N ILE A 197 7.38 -2.04 3.33
CA ILE A 197 8.70 -2.14 4.00
C ILE A 197 9.08 -0.85 4.70
#